data_26d791dd631ed6994c573178389844a9
#
_entry.id   26d791dd631ed6994c573178389844a9
#
_cell.length_a   1.000
_cell.length_b   1.000
_cell.length_c   1.000
_cell.angle_alpha   90.00
_cell.angle_beta   90.00
_cell.angle_gamma   90.00
#
_symmetry.space_group_name_H-M   'P 1'
#
loop_
_entity.id
_entity.type
_entity.pdbx_description
1 polymer ?
#
loop_
_entity_poly.entity_id
_entity_poly.type
_entity_poly.pdbx_seq_one_letter_code
_entity_poly.pdbx_strand_id
1 'polypeptide(L)'
;MGSEMCIRDSSGSACAITAHDPLRYRVMAVRPGIKICACSGTPVDCVKLALEMETGRKPDVVVSGINHGDNSSVNVHYSGTMGVVLEGCMKGIPSVGFSLCDFDADADFSPTVPYVRGIVARVLKTGLPAGVCLNVNFPQPSGQGYRGTKVCRMARGMWSNELYAADHPRGGKYFWLTGEYTNKEPERTDTDAWALAHGYVAVTPVTVDVTAYQAMDGLKDLEVL
;
A
#
# COMPACT_ATOMS: atom_id res chain seq x y z
N MET A 1 -16.37 -14.89 -11.89
CA MET A 1 -15.42 -13.97 -11.24
C MET A 1 -14.08 -14.67 -11.20
N GLY A 2 -13.07 -14.12 -11.82
CA GLY A 2 -11.70 -14.59 -11.70
C GLY A 2 -10.93 -13.66 -10.79
N SER A 3 -10.08 -14.15 -9.92
CA SER A 3 -9.08 -13.36 -9.21
C SER A 3 -7.69 -13.70 -9.74
N GLU A 4 -6.89 -12.68 -9.99
CA GLU A 4 -5.48 -12.84 -10.31
C GLU A 4 -4.64 -12.49 -9.09
N MET A 5 -3.59 -13.25 -8.86
CA MET A 5 -2.62 -13.01 -7.81
C MET A 5 -1.21 -12.99 -8.40
N CYS A 6 -0.46 -11.92 -8.11
CA CYS A 6 0.92 -11.79 -8.49
C CYS A 6 1.80 -11.77 -7.25
N ILE A 7 2.89 -12.54 -7.27
CA ILE A 7 3.77 -12.71 -6.11
C ILE A 7 5.17 -12.22 -6.49
N ARG A 8 5.65 -11.21 -5.76
CA ARG A 8 7.08 -10.85 -5.69
C ARG A 8 7.37 -10.15 -4.38
N ASP A 9 8.54 -10.44 -3.81
CA ASP A 9 9.13 -9.60 -2.76
C ASP A 9 9.66 -8.33 -3.41
N SER A 10 9.02 -7.21 -3.13
CA SER A 10 9.30 -5.90 -3.73
C SER A 10 9.08 -4.77 -2.71
N SER A 11 9.45 -5.05 -1.46
CA SER A 11 9.40 -4.06 -0.38
C SER A 11 10.16 -2.79 -0.80
N GLY A 12 9.59 -1.61 -0.54
CA GLY A 12 10.19 -0.33 -0.89
C GLY A 12 10.10 0.08 -2.37
N SER A 13 9.36 -0.66 -3.23
CA SER A 13 9.28 -0.34 -4.66
C SER A 13 8.31 0.80 -5.00
N ALA A 14 7.53 1.30 -4.06
CA ALA A 14 6.58 2.40 -4.27
C ALA A 14 5.71 2.21 -5.54
N CYS A 15 5.60 3.26 -6.36
CA CYS A 15 4.93 3.25 -7.66
C CYS A 15 5.89 2.97 -8.83
N ALA A 16 7.05 2.35 -8.59
CA ALA A 16 8.02 2.07 -9.64
C ALA A 16 7.44 1.16 -10.72
N ILE A 17 7.86 1.42 -11.96
CA ILE A 17 7.54 0.61 -13.14
C ILE A 17 8.84 0.12 -13.80
N THR A 18 8.79 -1.02 -14.48
CA THR A 18 9.90 -1.57 -15.24
C THR A 18 9.86 -1.03 -16.68
N ALA A 19 10.66 0.00 -16.95
CA ALA A 19 10.66 0.69 -18.26
C ALA A 19 11.72 0.17 -19.24
N HIS A 20 12.75 -0.52 -18.76
CA HIS A 20 13.93 -0.87 -19.59
C HIS A 20 14.06 -2.37 -19.87
N ASP A 21 13.38 -3.22 -19.12
CA ASP A 21 13.43 -4.66 -19.26
C ASP A 21 12.06 -5.24 -19.67
N PRO A 22 12.04 -6.32 -20.48
CA PRO A 22 10.81 -6.98 -20.84
C PRO A 22 10.19 -7.69 -19.63
N LEU A 23 8.90 -7.51 -19.45
CA LEU A 23 8.12 -8.21 -18.41
C LEU A 23 7.82 -9.64 -18.86
N ARG A 24 7.98 -10.58 -17.94
CA ARG A 24 7.59 -11.99 -18.14
C ARG A 24 6.34 -12.26 -17.34
N TYR A 25 5.35 -12.80 -18.01
CA TYR A 25 4.07 -13.21 -17.41
C TYR A 25 3.92 -14.73 -17.48
N ARG A 26 3.53 -15.34 -16.39
CA ARG A 26 3.30 -16.79 -16.31
C ARG A 26 2.00 -17.09 -15.55
N VAL A 27 1.16 -17.92 -16.15
CA VAL A 27 0.04 -18.51 -15.43
C VAL A 27 0.57 -19.66 -14.56
N MET A 28 0.43 -19.54 -13.26
CA MET A 28 0.92 -20.50 -12.26
C MET A 28 -0.13 -21.56 -11.95
N ALA A 29 -1.39 -21.14 -11.85
CA ALA A 29 -2.51 -22.06 -11.62
C ALA A 29 -3.82 -21.45 -12.11
N VAL A 30 -4.73 -22.34 -12.52
CA VAL A 30 -6.12 -21.98 -12.82
C VAL A 30 -7.02 -22.92 -12.01
N ARG A 31 -7.94 -22.33 -11.25
CA ARG A 31 -8.95 -23.02 -10.47
C ARG A 31 -10.32 -22.42 -10.79
N PRO A 32 -11.43 -23.08 -10.51
CA PRO A 32 -12.76 -22.50 -10.70
C PRO A 32 -12.86 -21.12 -10.02
N GLY A 33 -13.04 -20.08 -10.83
CA GLY A 33 -13.15 -18.69 -10.36
C GLY A 33 -11.84 -18.01 -9.92
N ILE A 34 -10.67 -18.66 -10.04
CA ILE A 34 -9.38 -18.10 -9.62
C ILE A 34 -8.32 -18.42 -10.68
N LYS A 35 -7.60 -17.40 -11.12
CA LYS A 35 -6.39 -17.49 -11.93
C LYS A 35 -5.21 -16.90 -11.17
N ILE A 36 -4.14 -17.66 -11.03
CA ILE A 36 -2.92 -17.25 -10.32
C ILE A 36 -1.81 -17.04 -11.35
N CYS A 37 -1.23 -15.86 -11.34
CA CYS A 37 -0.20 -15.46 -12.29
C CYS A 37 1.01 -14.90 -11.56
N ALA A 38 2.17 -15.00 -12.20
CA ALA A 38 3.41 -14.38 -11.75
C ALA A 38 3.95 -13.42 -12.81
N CYS A 39 4.44 -12.27 -12.37
CA CYS A 39 5.10 -11.27 -13.19
C CYS A 39 6.53 -11.05 -12.70
N SER A 40 7.48 -10.80 -13.61
CA SER A 40 8.87 -10.46 -13.26
C SER A 40 9.07 -8.98 -12.89
N GLY A 41 8.05 -8.15 -13.07
CA GLY A 41 8.09 -6.72 -12.82
C GLY A 41 7.79 -6.32 -11.36
N THR A 42 7.55 -5.03 -11.16
CA THR A 42 7.12 -4.45 -9.89
C THR A 42 5.65 -4.80 -9.58
N PRO A 43 5.15 -4.51 -8.38
CA PRO A 43 3.72 -4.66 -8.08
C PRO A 43 2.82 -3.85 -9.02
N VAL A 44 3.23 -2.66 -9.42
CA VAL A 44 2.52 -1.81 -10.39
C VAL A 44 2.48 -2.47 -11.77
N ASP A 45 3.59 -3.06 -12.22
CA ASP A 45 3.65 -3.80 -13.48
C ASP A 45 2.68 -4.99 -13.49
N CYS A 46 2.50 -5.65 -12.34
CA CYS A 46 1.52 -6.73 -12.21
C CYS A 46 0.10 -6.25 -12.51
N VAL A 47 -0.29 -5.10 -11.97
CA VAL A 47 -1.62 -4.51 -12.24
C VAL A 47 -1.76 -4.15 -13.71
N LYS A 48 -0.75 -3.48 -14.29
CA LYS A 48 -0.77 -3.10 -15.71
C LYS A 48 -0.93 -4.31 -16.60
N LEU A 49 -0.15 -5.38 -16.37
CA LEU A 49 -0.25 -6.62 -17.14
C LEU A 49 -1.60 -7.32 -16.93
N ALA A 50 -2.09 -7.41 -15.70
CA ALA A 50 -3.37 -8.05 -15.43
C ALA A 50 -4.51 -7.34 -16.14
N LEU A 51 -4.54 -6.01 -16.14
CA LEU A 51 -5.57 -5.22 -16.81
C LEU A 51 -5.54 -5.36 -18.33
N GLU A 52 -4.37 -5.52 -18.93
CA GLU A 52 -4.20 -5.70 -20.39
C GLU A 52 -4.45 -7.16 -20.83
N MET A 53 -4.04 -8.14 -20.02
CA MET A 53 -4.16 -9.55 -20.37
C MET A 53 -5.57 -10.12 -20.14
N GLU A 54 -6.33 -9.56 -19.21
CA GLU A 54 -7.73 -9.94 -18.96
C GLU A 54 -8.65 -9.08 -19.82
N THR A 55 -8.78 -9.48 -21.07
CA THR A 55 -9.57 -8.75 -22.08
C THR A 55 -11.06 -8.80 -21.82
N GLY A 56 -11.72 -7.65 -21.91
CA GLY A 56 -13.15 -7.48 -22.08
C GLY A 56 -13.89 -6.79 -20.94
N ARG A 57 -13.34 -6.72 -19.73
CA ARG A 57 -14.04 -6.09 -18.60
C ARG A 57 -13.04 -5.58 -17.54
N LYS A 58 -13.26 -4.34 -17.06
CA LYS A 58 -12.56 -3.85 -15.88
C LYS A 58 -12.93 -4.69 -14.66
N PRO A 59 -11.98 -4.99 -13.76
CA PRO A 59 -12.31 -5.61 -12.48
C PRO A 59 -13.18 -4.69 -11.63
N ASP A 60 -14.01 -5.28 -10.79
CA ASP A 60 -14.90 -4.53 -9.90
C ASP A 60 -14.14 -3.90 -8.73
N VAL A 61 -12.98 -4.45 -8.38
CA VAL A 61 -12.10 -3.96 -7.31
C VAL A 61 -10.67 -4.46 -7.53
N VAL A 62 -9.68 -3.64 -7.18
CA VAL A 62 -8.29 -4.04 -7.00
C VAL A 62 -8.00 -4.16 -5.51
N VAL A 63 -7.44 -5.29 -5.10
CA VAL A 63 -7.04 -5.55 -3.71
C VAL A 63 -5.56 -5.89 -3.68
N SER A 64 -4.80 -5.28 -2.79
CA SER A 64 -3.37 -5.50 -2.62
C SER A 64 -3.02 -5.91 -1.19
N GLY A 65 -2.06 -6.80 -1.03
CA GLY A 65 -1.60 -7.30 0.26
C GLY A 65 -2.17 -8.69 0.56
N ILE A 66 -2.15 -9.15 1.81
CA ILE A 66 -1.83 -8.37 3.03
C ILE A 66 -0.31 -8.30 3.17
N ASN A 67 0.22 -7.08 3.28
CA ASN A 67 1.65 -6.82 3.43
C ASN A 67 2.13 -7.15 4.86
N HIS A 68 3.35 -7.69 4.99
CA HIS A 68 4.10 -7.69 6.25
C HIS A 68 4.69 -6.31 6.50
N GLY A 69 4.45 -5.75 7.67
CA GLY A 69 4.81 -4.38 8.01
C GLY A 69 3.75 -3.37 7.61
N ASP A 70 3.73 -2.23 8.30
CA ASP A 70 2.75 -1.19 8.08
C ASP A 70 3.08 -0.31 6.87
N ASN A 71 2.04 0.27 6.30
CA ASN A 71 2.12 1.30 5.27
C ASN A 71 1.42 2.59 5.75
N SER A 72 1.36 2.79 7.07
CA SER A 72 0.80 4.00 7.68
C SER A 72 1.74 5.19 7.58
N SER A 73 1.24 6.38 7.87
CA SER A 73 2.03 7.61 7.86
C SER A 73 2.81 7.76 6.54
N VAL A 74 4.06 8.22 6.60
CA VAL A 74 4.93 8.43 5.44
C VAL A 74 5.30 7.15 4.69
N ASN A 75 5.10 5.96 5.28
CA ASN A 75 5.39 4.68 4.64
C ASN A 75 4.54 4.42 3.40
N VAL A 76 3.37 5.07 3.30
CA VAL A 76 2.52 5.03 2.11
C VAL A 76 3.29 5.39 0.83
N HIS A 77 4.26 6.30 0.92
CA HIS A 77 5.05 6.77 -0.22
C HIS A 77 6.06 5.74 -0.73
N TYR A 78 6.47 4.79 0.11
CA TYR A 78 7.48 3.76 -0.22
C TYR A 78 6.85 2.40 -0.53
N SER A 79 5.55 2.27 -0.29
CA SER A 79 4.83 0.99 -0.32
C SER A 79 4.54 0.51 -1.74
N GLY A 80 5.04 -0.67 -2.09
CA GLY A 80 4.63 -1.38 -3.31
C GLY A 80 3.16 -1.83 -3.26
N THR A 81 2.65 -2.18 -2.07
CA THR A 81 1.23 -2.49 -1.85
C THR A 81 0.35 -1.31 -2.22
N MET A 82 0.75 -0.09 -1.80
CA MET A 82 0.02 1.12 -2.17
C MET A 82 0.25 1.51 -3.63
N GLY A 83 1.39 1.19 -4.22
CA GLY A 83 1.63 1.36 -5.65
C GLY A 83 0.57 0.63 -6.51
N VAL A 84 0.25 -0.62 -6.16
CA VAL A 84 -0.86 -1.40 -6.79
C VAL A 84 -2.20 -0.66 -6.67
N VAL A 85 -2.49 -0.18 -5.48
CA VAL A 85 -3.77 0.47 -5.15
C VAL A 85 -3.92 1.80 -5.87
N LEU A 86 -2.85 2.59 -5.91
CA LEU A 86 -2.81 3.87 -6.63
C LEU A 86 -2.96 3.65 -8.15
N GLU A 87 -2.27 2.64 -8.73
CA GLU A 87 -2.42 2.31 -10.16
C GLU A 87 -3.87 1.90 -10.48
N GLY A 88 -4.48 1.02 -9.67
CA GLY A 88 -5.89 0.65 -9.84
C GLY A 88 -6.82 1.86 -9.76
N CYS A 89 -6.59 2.75 -8.80
CA CYS A 89 -7.35 3.98 -8.63
C CYS A 89 -7.22 4.94 -9.83
N MET A 90 -6.00 5.13 -10.36
CA MET A 90 -5.75 5.93 -11.58
C MET A 90 -6.48 5.36 -12.80
N LYS A 91 -6.70 4.04 -12.85
CA LYS A 91 -7.51 3.37 -13.90
C LYS A 91 -9.02 3.46 -13.65
N GLY A 92 -9.44 4.18 -12.61
CA GLY A 92 -10.84 4.33 -12.23
C GLY A 92 -11.47 3.06 -11.67
N ILE A 93 -10.68 2.24 -10.98
CA ILE A 93 -11.13 1.02 -10.32
C ILE A 93 -11.07 1.23 -8.81
N PRO A 94 -12.15 0.94 -8.05
CA PRO A 94 -12.10 0.98 -6.60
C PRO A 94 -10.95 0.10 -6.09
N SER A 95 -10.07 0.65 -5.24
CA SER A 95 -8.82 -0.02 -4.89
C SER A 95 -8.53 0.07 -3.39
N VAL A 96 -8.08 -1.04 -2.79
CA VAL A 96 -7.83 -1.14 -1.35
C VAL A 96 -6.53 -1.90 -1.09
N GLY A 97 -5.63 -1.32 -0.31
CA GLY A 97 -4.41 -1.96 0.19
C GLY A 97 -4.56 -2.35 1.64
N PHE A 98 -4.04 -3.52 1.99
CA PHE A 98 -4.05 -4.07 3.34
C PHE A 98 -2.64 -4.36 3.81
N SER A 99 -2.34 -4.01 5.07
CA SER A 99 -1.02 -4.19 5.68
C SER A 99 -1.18 -4.57 7.15
N LEU A 100 -0.39 -5.51 7.64
CA LEU A 100 -0.33 -5.90 9.04
C LEU A 100 0.95 -5.33 9.64
N CYS A 101 0.84 -4.59 10.75
CA CYS A 101 1.97 -4.00 11.49
C CYS A 101 2.75 -5.07 12.26
N ASP A 102 3.11 -6.15 11.56
CA ASP A 102 3.90 -7.25 12.08
C ASP A 102 4.91 -7.66 11.03
N PHE A 103 6.19 -7.74 11.44
CA PHE A 103 7.30 -8.11 10.57
C PHE A 103 7.79 -9.54 10.82
N ASP A 104 7.16 -10.27 11.76
CA ASP A 104 7.51 -11.65 12.03
C ASP A 104 7.17 -12.53 10.82
N ALA A 105 8.10 -13.43 10.44
CA ALA A 105 7.89 -14.38 9.37
C ALA A 105 6.68 -15.30 9.62
N ASP A 106 6.37 -15.56 10.89
CA ASP A 106 5.26 -16.40 11.36
C ASP A 106 4.02 -15.57 11.78
N ALA A 107 3.94 -14.31 11.36
CA ALA A 107 2.81 -13.43 11.69
C ALA A 107 1.45 -14.05 11.35
N ASP A 108 0.52 -14.02 12.29
CA ASP A 108 -0.84 -14.54 12.10
C ASP A 108 -1.74 -13.50 11.43
N PHE A 109 -2.08 -13.74 10.18
CA PHE A 109 -3.02 -12.92 9.40
C PHE A 109 -4.49 -13.26 9.65
N SER A 110 -4.80 -14.34 10.37
CA SER A 110 -6.17 -14.81 10.53
C SER A 110 -7.12 -13.77 11.16
N PRO A 111 -6.70 -12.94 12.13
CA PRO A 111 -7.57 -11.91 12.71
C PRO A 111 -7.97 -10.82 11.72
N THR A 112 -7.21 -10.61 10.64
CA THR A 112 -7.50 -9.58 9.63
C THR A 112 -8.65 -9.97 8.70
N VAL A 113 -8.88 -11.28 8.49
CA VAL A 113 -9.79 -11.82 7.46
C VAL A 113 -11.21 -11.27 7.54
N PRO A 114 -11.87 -11.19 8.71
CA PRO A 114 -13.23 -10.63 8.79
C PRO A 114 -13.28 -9.17 8.34
N TYR A 115 -12.28 -8.38 8.69
CA TYR A 115 -12.19 -6.97 8.33
C TYR A 115 -11.93 -6.78 6.84
N VAL A 116 -10.98 -7.54 6.25
CA VAL A 116 -10.72 -7.53 4.81
C VAL A 116 -12.00 -7.83 4.03
N ARG A 117 -12.71 -8.90 4.40
CA ARG A 117 -13.98 -9.27 3.77
C ARG A 117 -15.04 -8.18 3.90
N GLY A 118 -15.19 -7.61 5.09
CA GLY A 118 -16.16 -6.54 5.35
C GLY A 118 -15.88 -5.27 4.56
N ILE A 119 -14.61 -4.82 4.53
CA ILE A 119 -14.19 -3.62 3.80
C ILE A 119 -14.35 -3.83 2.29
N VAL A 120 -13.88 -4.96 1.74
CA VAL A 120 -14.02 -5.27 0.31
C VAL A 120 -15.50 -5.36 -0.09
N ALA A 121 -16.32 -6.06 0.69
CA ALA A 121 -17.77 -6.14 0.42
C ALA A 121 -18.43 -4.76 0.44
N ARG A 122 -18.03 -3.88 1.36
CA ARG A 122 -18.53 -2.48 1.43
C ARG A 122 -18.12 -1.69 0.20
N VAL A 123 -16.84 -1.80 -0.22
CA VAL A 123 -16.33 -1.11 -1.42
C VAL A 123 -17.02 -1.60 -2.68
N LEU A 124 -17.22 -2.92 -2.82
CA LEU A 124 -17.98 -3.49 -3.95
C LEU A 124 -19.43 -2.98 -4.01
N LYS A 125 -20.06 -2.79 -2.85
CA LYS A 125 -21.45 -2.34 -2.76
C LYS A 125 -21.63 -0.84 -3.09
N THR A 126 -20.71 0.01 -2.65
CA THR A 126 -20.92 1.48 -2.68
C THR A 126 -19.92 2.22 -3.55
N GLY A 127 -18.87 1.55 -4.02
CA GLY A 127 -17.73 2.20 -4.66
C GLY A 127 -16.91 3.06 -3.69
N LEU A 128 -15.99 3.80 -4.27
CA LEU A 128 -15.21 4.86 -3.62
C LEU A 128 -15.37 6.16 -4.43
N PRO A 129 -15.17 7.33 -3.82
CA PRO A 129 -15.11 8.58 -4.59
C PRO A 129 -14.05 8.53 -5.69
N ALA A 130 -14.28 9.23 -6.79
CA ALA A 130 -13.32 9.28 -7.90
C ALA A 130 -11.95 9.78 -7.41
N GLY A 131 -10.88 9.12 -7.84
CA GLY A 131 -9.52 9.46 -7.45
C GLY A 131 -9.13 9.11 -6.00
N VAL A 132 -10.00 8.40 -5.27
CA VAL A 132 -9.75 7.98 -3.89
C VAL A 132 -9.63 6.45 -3.81
N CYS A 133 -8.63 6.00 -3.09
CA CYS A 133 -8.41 4.60 -2.71
C CYS A 133 -8.21 4.47 -1.20
N LEU A 134 -8.14 3.25 -0.69
CA LEU A 134 -8.00 3.01 0.75
C LEU A 134 -6.66 2.35 1.09
N ASN A 135 -6.01 2.89 2.10
CA ASN A 135 -4.87 2.30 2.80
C ASN A 135 -5.36 1.79 4.15
N VAL A 136 -5.40 0.48 4.32
CA VAL A 136 -5.91 -0.17 5.54
C VAL A 136 -4.75 -0.86 6.26
N ASN A 137 -4.51 -0.44 7.49
CA ASN A 137 -3.45 -0.99 8.32
C ASN A 137 -4.04 -1.63 9.57
N PHE A 138 -3.58 -2.85 9.86
CA PHE A 138 -3.95 -3.60 11.06
C PHE A 138 -2.85 -3.45 12.09
N PRO A 139 -3.15 -3.13 13.35
CA PRO A 139 -2.16 -3.17 14.41
C PRO A 139 -1.68 -4.60 14.63
N GLN A 140 -0.52 -4.75 15.26
CA GLN A 140 -0.03 -6.08 15.67
C GLN A 140 -1.13 -6.78 16.50
N PRO A 141 -1.44 -8.05 16.18
CA PRO A 141 -2.50 -8.76 16.88
C PRO A 141 -2.21 -8.84 18.39
N SER A 142 -3.15 -8.43 19.19
CA SER A 142 -3.15 -8.68 20.62
C SER A 142 -4.13 -9.81 20.93
N GLY A 143 -3.92 -10.55 22.02
CA GLY A 143 -4.83 -11.64 22.42
C GLY A 143 -6.29 -11.21 22.64
N GLN A 144 -6.59 -9.91 22.63
CA GLN A 144 -7.92 -9.33 22.74
C GLN A 144 -8.58 -8.98 21.40
N GLY A 145 -7.90 -9.21 20.27
CA GLY A 145 -8.36 -8.80 18.94
C GLY A 145 -8.29 -7.29 18.70
N TYR A 146 -8.89 -6.84 17.60
CA TYR A 146 -8.95 -5.42 17.24
C TYR A 146 -10.15 -4.73 17.88
N ARG A 147 -9.97 -3.48 18.31
CA ARG A 147 -11.04 -2.66 18.93
C ARG A 147 -12.10 -2.16 17.95
N GLY A 148 -11.95 -2.45 16.66
CA GLY A 148 -12.80 -2.00 15.57
C GLY A 148 -12.02 -1.25 14.50
N THR A 149 -12.72 -0.57 13.59
CA THR A 149 -12.14 0.24 12.52
C THR A 149 -12.25 1.73 12.83
N LYS A 150 -11.25 2.51 12.38
CA LYS A 150 -11.27 3.97 12.51
C LYS A 150 -10.83 4.60 11.19
N VAL A 151 -11.65 5.49 10.64
CA VAL A 151 -11.25 6.32 9.51
C VAL A 151 -10.33 7.42 10.01
N CYS A 152 -9.15 7.52 9.41
CA CYS A 152 -8.07 8.36 9.87
C CYS A 152 -7.47 9.15 8.71
N ARG A 153 -6.76 10.22 9.04
CA ARG A 153 -5.78 10.80 8.12
C ARG A 153 -4.39 10.21 8.36
N MET A 154 -3.52 10.35 7.39
CA MET A 154 -2.11 10.05 7.51
C MET A 154 -1.48 10.89 8.64
N ALA A 155 -0.74 10.25 9.55
CA ALA A 155 0.04 10.94 10.58
C ALA A 155 1.23 11.68 9.96
N ARG A 156 1.61 12.81 10.58
CA ARG A 156 2.86 13.48 10.26
C ARG A 156 4.00 12.83 11.02
N GLY A 157 4.90 12.22 10.29
CA GLY A 157 6.08 11.58 10.86
C GLY A 157 7.25 11.64 9.91
N MET A 158 8.38 11.16 10.35
CA MET A 158 9.59 11.03 9.55
C MET A 158 10.47 9.91 10.04
N TRP A 159 11.27 9.39 9.15
CA TRP A 159 12.40 8.54 9.47
C TRP A 159 13.63 9.38 9.79
N SER A 160 14.49 8.89 10.66
CA SER A 160 15.78 9.47 11.02
C SER A 160 16.81 8.36 11.22
N ASN A 161 18.10 8.69 11.27
CA ASN A 161 19.19 7.72 11.41
C ASN A 161 19.13 6.59 10.36
N GLU A 162 18.77 6.96 9.12
CA GLU A 162 18.39 6.01 8.09
C GLU A 162 19.54 5.21 7.47
N LEU A 163 20.80 5.52 7.81
CA LEU A 163 21.96 4.85 7.24
C LEU A 163 22.85 4.24 8.32
N TYR A 164 23.04 2.94 8.23
CA TYR A 164 24.06 2.22 9.01
C TYR A 164 25.23 1.87 8.10
N ALA A 165 26.41 2.45 8.40
CA ALA A 165 27.64 2.18 7.65
C ALA A 165 28.33 0.93 8.16
N ALA A 166 28.79 0.07 7.26
CA ALA A 166 29.60 -1.09 7.57
C ALA A 166 30.80 -1.19 6.62
N ASP A 167 31.86 -1.85 7.07
CA ASP A 167 33.09 -2.04 6.27
C ASP A 167 32.98 -3.31 5.42
N HIS A 168 33.28 -3.16 4.13
CA HIS A 168 33.29 -4.31 3.23
C HIS A 168 34.61 -5.10 3.42
N PRO A 169 34.58 -6.45 3.52
CA PRO A 169 35.78 -7.26 3.80
C PRO A 169 36.93 -7.09 2.78
N ARG A 170 36.62 -6.63 1.56
CA ARG A 170 37.61 -6.36 0.49
C ARG A 170 37.93 -4.88 0.31
N GLY A 171 37.65 -4.07 1.35
CA GLY A 171 37.85 -2.62 1.35
C GLY A 171 36.63 -1.82 0.86
N GLY A 172 36.55 -0.57 1.31
CA GLY A 172 35.42 0.32 1.09
C GLY A 172 34.32 0.16 2.14
N LYS A 173 33.34 1.08 2.08
CA LYS A 173 32.17 1.06 2.95
C LYS A 173 30.92 0.70 2.15
N TYR A 174 29.96 0.06 2.80
CA TYR A 174 28.60 -0.09 2.31
C TYR A 174 27.61 0.34 3.39
N PHE A 175 26.38 0.61 2.99
CA PHE A 175 25.38 1.17 3.87
C PHE A 175 24.11 0.33 3.83
N TRP A 176 23.57 0.06 5.01
CA TRP A 176 22.23 -0.47 5.14
C TRP A 176 21.25 0.68 5.31
N LEU A 177 20.14 0.64 4.56
CA LEU A 177 19.01 1.49 4.84
C LEU A 177 18.27 0.92 6.04
N THR A 178 18.15 1.73 7.08
CA THR A 178 17.53 1.40 8.37
C THR A 178 16.74 2.61 8.83
N GLY A 179 16.56 2.84 10.11
CA GLY A 179 16.02 4.08 10.63
C GLY A 179 15.07 3.89 11.78
N GLU A 180 14.77 5.01 12.40
CA GLU A 180 13.82 5.15 13.50
C GLU A 180 12.69 6.06 13.05
N TYR A 181 11.45 5.54 13.07
CA TYR A 181 10.28 6.34 12.78
C TYR A 181 9.88 7.18 13.99
N THR A 182 9.67 8.48 13.76
CA THR A 182 9.17 9.41 14.77
C THR A 182 7.84 10.01 14.33
N ASN A 183 6.78 9.75 15.13
CA ASN A 183 5.50 10.46 14.98
C ASN A 183 5.65 11.88 15.55
N LYS A 184 5.41 12.90 14.73
CA LYS A 184 5.52 14.32 15.14
C LYS A 184 4.25 14.88 15.79
N GLU A 185 3.19 14.10 15.86
CA GLU A 185 1.90 14.52 16.41
C GLU A 185 1.23 13.41 17.24
N PRO A 186 1.94 12.84 18.25
CA PRO A 186 1.49 11.66 18.98
C PRO A 186 0.14 11.85 19.70
N GLU A 187 -0.21 13.08 20.04
CA GLU A 187 -1.46 13.44 20.74
C GLU A 187 -2.68 13.53 19.79
N ARG A 188 -2.45 13.46 18.47
CA ARG A 188 -3.53 13.59 17.48
C ARG A 188 -4.29 12.30 17.33
N THR A 189 -5.52 12.27 17.83
CA THR A 189 -6.39 11.08 17.82
C THR A 189 -7.05 10.77 16.48
N ASP A 190 -6.91 11.67 15.50
CA ASP A 190 -7.48 11.56 14.15
C ASP A 190 -6.51 10.90 13.14
N THR A 191 -5.35 10.40 13.60
CA THR A 191 -4.30 9.83 12.74
C THR A 191 -4.31 8.30 12.73
N ASP A 192 -3.78 7.73 11.65
CA ASP A 192 -3.54 6.29 11.49
C ASP A 192 -2.57 5.75 12.55
N ALA A 193 -1.48 6.46 12.82
CA ALA A 193 -0.51 6.08 13.85
C ALA A 193 -1.16 5.99 15.24
N TRP A 194 -2.04 6.95 15.59
CA TRP A 194 -2.77 6.89 16.85
C TRP A 194 -3.73 5.69 16.88
N ALA A 195 -4.48 5.48 15.80
CA ALA A 195 -5.43 4.37 15.71
C ALA A 195 -4.74 3.02 15.91
N LEU A 196 -3.62 2.81 15.24
CA LEU A 196 -2.81 1.58 15.35
C LEU A 196 -2.27 1.39 16.76
N ALA A 197 -1.70 2.43 17.37
CA ALA A 197 -1.19 2.38 18.75
C ALA A 197 -2.27 2.05 19.78
N HIS A 198 -3.55 2.31 19.46
CA HIS A 198 -4.69 2.04 20.35
C HIS A 198 -5.50 0.80 19.95
N GLY A 199 -4.97 -0.06 19.08
CA GLY A 199 -5.57 -1.35 18.72
C GLY A 199 -6.74 -1.25 17.72
N TYR A 200 -6.90 -0.12 17.02
CA TYR A 200 -7.88 0.02 15.94
C TYR A 200 -7.27 -0.30 14.58
N VAL A 201 -8.07 -0.90 13.72
CA VAL A 201 -7.76 -0.99 12.29
C VAL A 201 -7.86 0.41 11.69
N ALA A 202 -6.76 0.94 11.19
CA ALA A 202 -6.71 2.26 10.57
C ALA A 202 -7.14 2.18 9.11
N VAL A 203 -8.12 3.00 8.71
CA VAL A 203 -8.59 3.13 7.33
C VAL A 203 -8.31 4.55 6.87
N THR A 204 -7.30 4.72 6.04
CA THR A 204 -6.86 6.03 5.55
C THR A 204 -7.25 6.20 4.08
N PRO A 205 -8.16 7.12 3.74
CA PRO A 205 -8.40 7.50 2.35
C PRO A 205 -7.16 8.18 1.77
N VAL A 206 -6.73 7.72 0.58
CA VAL A 206 -5.58 8.25 -0.15
C VAL A 206 -6.05 8.72 -1.51
N THR A 207 -5.56 9.89 -1.97
CA THR A 207 -5.87 10.43 -3.29
C THR A 207 -4.71 10.22 -4.26
N VAL A 208 -5.03 10.01 -5.53
CA VAL A 208 -4.05 9.95 -6.62
C VAL A 208 -3.63 11.34 -7.10
N ASP A 209 -4.44 12.35 -6.82
CA ASP A 209 -4.08 13.74 -7.09
C ASP A 209 -3.26 14.29 -5.92
N VAL A 210 -2.00 14.55 -6.18
CA VAL A 210 -1.03 15.08 -5.20
C VAL A 210 -0.89 16.60 -5.25
N THR A 211 -1.79 17.29 -5.97
CA THR A 211 -1.77 18.75 -6.10
C THR A 211 -2.11 19.43 -4.77
N ALA A 212 -1.25 20.31 -4.30
CA ALA A 212 -1.50 21.13 -3.13
C ALA A 212 -2.38 22.35 -3.50
N TYR A 213 -3.67 22.15 -3.71
CA TYR A 213 -4.60 23.17 -4.18
C TYR A 213 -4.57 24.44 -3.33
N GLN A 214 -4.42 24.34 -2.01
CA GLN A 214 -4.38 25.48 -1.10
C GLN A 214 -3.12 26.35 -1.27
N ALA A 215 -2.07 25.82 -1.93
CA ALA A 215 -0.83 26.55 -2.17
C ALA A 215 -0.82 27.27 -3.51
N MET A 216 -1.72 26.94 -4.44
CA MET A 216 -1.70 27.43 -5.83
C MET A 216 -1.79 28.95 -5.90
N ASP A 217 -2.72 29.56 -5.15
CA ASP A 217 -2.88 31.03 -5.19
C ASP A 217 -1.65 31.78 -4.68
N GLY A 218 -0.96 31.24 -3.67
CA GLY A 218 0.26 31.82 -3.13
C GLY A 218 1.50 31.68 -4.02
N LEU A 219 1.40 30.93 -5.12
CA LEU A 219 2.50 30.68 -6.07
C LEU A 219 2.26 31.30 -7.45
N LYS A 220 1.21 32.09 -7.61
CA LYS A 220 0.86 32.71 -8.90
C LYS A 220 1.90 33.71 -9.41
N ASP A 221 2.76 34.24 -8.55
CA ASP A 221 3.89 35.08 -8.93
C ASP A 221 4.93 34.35 -9.79
N LEU A 222 4.93 33.01 -9.77
CA LEU A 222 5.77 32.19 -10.66
C LEU A 222 5.32 32.19 -12.12
N GLU A 223 4.07 32.59 -12.41
CA GLU A 223 3.53 32.63 -13.78
C GLU A 223 4.17 33.73 -14.67
N VAL A 224 4.90 34.67 -14.05
CA VAL A 224 5.53 35.79 -14.74
C VAL A 224 7.05 35.63 -14.94
N LEU A 225 7.60 34.45 -14.62
CA LEU A 225 9.00 34.08 -14.84
C LEU A 225 9.17 33.44 -16.21
#